data_f6117c389e1840c92d855f03f0cfdb57
#
_entry.id   f6117c389e1840c92d855f03f0cfdb57
#
_cell.length_a   1.000
_cell.length_b   1.000
_cell.length_c   1.000
_cell.angle_alpha   90.00
_cell.angle_beta   90.00
_cell.angle_gamma   90.00
#
_symmetry.space_group_name_H-M   'P 1'
#
loop_
_entity.id
_entity.type
_entity.pdbx_description
1 polymer ?
#
loop_
_entity_poly.entity_id
_entity_poly.type
_entity_poly.pdbx_seq_one_letter_code
_entity_poly.pdbx_strand_id
1 'polypeptide(L)'
;MNIDTHDNGWTIIVNDINLKEANDNEAQIIGSLVATNTVVVIQNQNLTASEETAFCGKIGQVESYNERLAEAERTELDEAGKTLYNKVKGILEPNTDNSVIRVTAEHDDQGRPGLFGHASELDWHCNQAANSWRDPIVWLYGVKGTQGSRTSWINTIMAYNDLSDELKREYADIKTINGYSSEGGYSEEVFHKAGHDINTEWTPNMVHTNIAGETGLFFPFLQMHQVVGMNEADSKEFIIKVRDHLLQEKYMYHHDWQDGDVVISEQWLGLHKRWHCDTMDQRVLHRVCFNFDHIKF
;
A
#
# COMPACT_ATOMS: atom_id res chain seq x y z
N MET A 1 -2.52 19.89 16.98
CA MET A 1 -2.43 19.36 15.61
C MET A 1 -2.60 20.51 14.61
N ASN A 2 -1.62 20.74 13.74
CA ASN A 2 -1.68 21.68 12.62
C ASN A 2 -1.69 20.88 11.32
N ILE A 3 -2.46 21.38 10.34
CA ILE A 3 -2.64 20.73 9.05
C ILE A 3 -2.17 21.70 7.96
N ASP A 4 -1.13 21.30 7.25
CA ASP A 4 -0.54 22.05 6.16
C ASP A 4 -0.64 21.26 4.85
N THR A 5 -0.62 21.95 3.72
CA THR A 5 -0.52 21.34 2.41
C THR A 5 0.93 21.45 1.92
N HIS A 6 1.52 20.35 1.49
CA HIS A 6 2.84 20.32 0.88
C HIS A 6 2.88 21.16 -0.42
N ASP A 7 4.04 21.61 -0.84
CA ASP A 7 4.25 22.46 -2.03
C ASP A 7 3.71 21.85 -3.34
N ASN A 8 3.52 20.54 -3.40
CA ASN A 8 2.87 19.88 -4.55
C ASN A 8 1.35 20.14 -4.64
N GLY A 9 0.76 20.82 -3.65
CA GLY A 9 -0.63 21.27 -3.65
C GLY A 9 -1.68 20.24 -3.22
N TRP A 10 -1.28 18.99 -2.85
CA TRP A 10 -2.24 17.95 -2.51
C TRP A 10 -1.83 17.02 -1.35
N THR A 11 -0.54 16.79 -1.11
CA THR A 11 -0.09 15.98 0.02
C THR A 11 -0.31 16.76 1.32
N ILE A 12 -0.90 16.13 2.29
CA ILE A 12 -1.17 16.74 3.60
C ILE A 12 -0.05 16.42 4.57
N ILE A 13 0.46 17.45 5.24
CA ILE A 13 1.44 17.34 6.33
C ILE A 13 0.71 17.66 7.63
N VAL A 14 0.73 16.73 8.56
CA VAL A 14 0.14 16.94 9.89
C VAL A 14 1.27 17.14 10.90
N ASN A 15 1.31 18.33 11.49
CA ASN A 15 2.32 18.75 12.44
C ASN A 15 1.73 18.87 13.86
N ASP A 16 2.60 18.97 14.86
CA ASP A 16 2.24 19.23 16.26
C ASP A 16 1.21 18.22 16.82
N ILE A 17 1.43 16.94 16.51
CA ILE A 17 0.66 15.82 17.04
C ILE A 17 1.60 14.73 17.58
N ASN A 18 1.20 14.13 18.69
CA ASN A 18 1.75 12.88 19.20
C ASN A 18 0.70 11.77 19.01
N LEU A 19 0.97 10.84 18.09
CA LEU A 19 -0.01 9.81 17.73
C LEU A 19 -0.31 8.82 18.86
N LYS A 20 0.59 8.68 19.84
CA LYS A 20 0.32 7.88 21.06
C LYS A 20 -0.84 8.46 21.89
N GLU A 21 -0.96 9.78 21.91
CA GLU A 21 -1.91 10.54 22.71
C GLU A 21 -3.12 11.01 21.91
N ALA A 22 -3.07 10.83 20.58
CA ALA A 22 -4.12 11.28 19.67
C ALA A 22 -5.48 10.67 20.06
N ASN A 23 -6.48 11.54 20.17
CA ASN A 23 -7.85 11.12 20.47
C ASN A 23 -8.60 10.67 19.21
N ASP A 24 -9.82 10.15 19.41
CA ASP A 24 -10.62 9.62 18.30
C ASP A 24 -11.01 10.70 17.29
N ASN A 25 -11.21 11.94 17.70
CA ASN A 25 -11.53 13.04 16.79
C ASN A 25 -10.33 13.38 15.89
N GLU A 26 -9.11 13.39 16.43
CA GLU A 26 -7.89 13.59 15.65
C GLU A 26 -7.68 12.44 14.65
N ALA A 27 -7.93 11.19 15.05
CA ALA A 27 -7.87 10.04 14.16
C ALA A 27 -8.94 10.13 13.04
N GLN A 28 -10.18 10.58 13.36
CA GLN A 28 -11.23 10.83 12.38
C GLN A 28 -10.81 11.87 11.34
N ILE A 29 -10.22 12.98 11.79
CA ILE A 29 -9.71 14.03 10.90
C ILE A 29 -8.63 13.46 9.98
N ILE A 30 -7.63 12.77 10.53
CA ILE A 30 -6.54 12.18 9.75
C ILE A 30 -7.08 11.16 8.74
N GLY A 31 -7.98 10.26 9.15
CA GLY A 31 -8.61 9.30 8.24
C GLY A 31 -9.39 9.97 7.10
N SER A 32 -10.13 11.04 7.39
CA SER A 32 -10.83 11.81 6.36
C SER A 32 -9.86 12.49 5.39
N LEU A 33 -8.74 13.02 5.88
CA LEU A 33 -7.69 13.62 5.04
C LEU A 33 -7.03 12.57 4.12
N VAL A 34 -6.82 11.34 4.60
CA VAL A 34 -6.29 10.24 3.75
C VAL A 34 -7.25 9.93 2.62
N ALA A 35 -8.55 9.80 2.92
CA ALA A 35 -9.56 9.47 1.92
C ALA A 35 -9.74 10.57 0.85
N THR A 36 -9.55 11.84 1.20
CA THR A 36 -9.75 12.98 0.29
C THR A 36 -8.49 13.42 -0.46
N ASN A 37 -7.29 13.16 0.12
CA ASN A 37 -6.03 13.65 -0.42
C ASN A 37 -5.04 12.53 -0.81
N THR A 38 -5.40 11.28 -0.64
CA THR A 38 -4.62 10.06 -0.90
C THR A 38 -3.39 9.86 -0.02
N VAL A 39 -2.66 10.91 0.38
CA VAL A 39 -1.44 10.79 1.20
C VAL A 39 -1.42 11.82 2.33
N VAL A 40 -1.18 11.33 3.53
CA VAL A 40 -0.95 12.14 4.74
C VAL A 40 0.39 11.76 5.34
N VAL A 41 1.21 12.75 5.67
CA VAL A 41 2.53 12.61 6.28
C VAL A 41 2.51 13.17 7.69
N ILE A 42 3.05 12.45 8.65
CA ILE A 42 3.18 12.86 10.05
C ILE A 42 4.60 12.55 10.48
N GLN A 43 5.38 13.58 10.78
CA GLN A 43 6.80 13.42 11.08
C GLN A 43 7.10 13.34 12.58
N ASN A 44 8.32 12.93 12.91
CA ASN A 44 8.88 12.96 14.26
C ASN A 44 8.08 12.15 15.31
N GLN A 45 7.54 11.01 14.93
CA GLN A 45 6.86 10.10 15.84
C GLN A 45 7.85 9.12 16.48
N ASN A 46 7.50 8.62 17.66
CA ASN A 46 8.25 7.56 18.35
C ASN A 46 7.25 6.52 18.86
N LEU A 47 6.91 5.57 17.99
CA LEU A 47 5.84 4.60 18.23
C LEU A 47 6.40 3.20 18.44
N THR A 48 5.78 2.46 19.34
CA THR A 48 5.85 1.00 19.34
C THR A 48 4.85 0.43 18.34
N ALA A 49 5.09 -0.76 17.85
CA ALA A 49 4.19 -1.44 16.92
C ALA A 49 2.74 -1.58 17.45
N SER A 50 2.58 -1.75 18.79
CA SER A 50 1.25 -1.77 19.41
C SER A 50 0.57 -0.40 19.41
N GLU A 51 1.33 0.70 19.54
CA GLU A 51 0.80 2.06 19.44
C GLU A 51 0.38 2.41 18.00
N GLU A 52 1.13 1.91 16.99
CA GLU A 52 0.76 2.01 15.58
C GLU A 52 -0.60 1.38 15.31
N THR A 53 -0.78 0.11 15.71
CA THR A 53 -2.05 -0.61 15.52
C THR A 53 -3.19 -0.01 16.32
N ALA A 54 -2.92 0.50 17.53
CA ALA A 54 -3.92 1.19 18.34
C ALA A 54 -4.42 2.48 17.68
N PHE A 55 -3.52 3.25 17.05
CA PHE A 55 -3.92 4.44 16.29
C PHE A 55 -4.70 4.06 15.02
N CYS A 56 -4.19 3.12 14.21
CA CYS A 56 -4.89 2.63 13.01
C CYS A 56 -6.30 2.11 13.35
N GLY A 57 -6.44 1.41 14.48
CA GLY A 57 -7.73 0.91 14.97
C GLY A 57 -8.78 1.97 15.31
N LYS A 58 -8.38 3.24 15.50
CA LYS A 58 -9.33 4.36 15.65
C LYS A 58 -9.92 4.82 14.31
N ILE A 59 -9.25 4.54 13.22
CA ILE A 59 -9.70 4.88 11.85
C ILE A 59 -10.54 3.74 11.28
N GLY A 60 -10.14 2.49 11.49
CA GLY A 60 -10.87 1.34 10.98
C GLY A 60 -10.34 0.01 11.47
N GLN A 61 -10.89 -1.07 10.93
CA GLN A 61 -10.46 -2.41 11.28
C GLN A 61 -9.05 -2.67 10.71
N VAL A 62 -8.14 -3.08 11.58
CA VAL A 62 -6.77 -3.44 11.21
C VAL A 62 -6.73 -4.88 10.71
N GLU A 63 -6.05 -5.13 9.59
CA GLU A 63 -5.79 -6.47 9.07
C GLU A 63 -4.94 -7.26 10.06
N SER A 64 -5.35 -8.49 10.35
CA SER A 64 -4.58 -9.44 11.17
C SER A 64 -4.37 -10.75 10.43
N TYR A 65 -3.19 -11.33 10.58
CA TYR A 65 -2.85 -12.64 10.01
C TYR A 65 -3.22 -13.82 10.91
N ASN A 66 -3.90 -13.56 12.04
CA ASN A 66 -4.21 -14.57 13.05
C ASN A 66 -5.02 -15.74 12.50
N GLU A 67 -6.07 -15.48 11.73
CA GLU A 67 -6.92 -16.55 11.17
C GLU A 67 -6.14 -17.43 10.19
N ARG A 68 -5.34 -16.81 9.31
CA ARG A 68 -4.52 -17.53 8.34
C ARG A 68 -3.46 -18.39 9.01
N LEU A 69 -2.83 -17.87 10.05
CA LEU A 69 -1.82 -18.62 10.82
C LEU A 69 -2.48 -19.77 11.60
N ALA A 70 -3.63 -19.51 12.22
CA ALA A 70 -4.36 -20.54 12.95
C ALA A 70 -4.90 -21.66 12.05
N GLU A 71 -5.30 -21.34 10.82
CA GLU A 71 -5.69 -22.33 9.81
C GLU A 71 -4.49 -23.19 9.38
N ALA A 72 -3.36 -22.55 9.09
CA ALA A 72 -2.12 -23.23 8.74
C ALA A 72 -1.62 -24.17 9.87
N GLU A 73 -1.79 -23.79 11.13
CA GLU A 73 -1.43 -24.61 12.30
C GLU A 73 -2.36 -25.82 12.52
N ARG A 74 -3.59 -25.77 12.02
CA ARG A 74 -4.56 -26.89 12.11
C ARG A 74 -4.48 -27.84 10.92
N THR A 75 -3.80 -27.45 9.86
CA THR A 75 -3.71 -28.21 8.61
C THR A 75 -2.36 -28.93 8.56
N GLU A 76 -2.35 -30.19 8.08
CA GLU A 76 -1.10 -30.87 7.78
C GLU A 76 -0.46 -30.23 6.54
N LEU A 77 0.53 -29.36 6.77
CA LEU A 77 1.22 -28.63 5.70
C LEU A 77 2.28 -29.53 5.04
N ASP A 78 2.29 -29.54 3.73
CA ASP A 78 3.43 -30.05 2.95
C ASP A 78 4.67 -29.13 3.13
N GLU A 79 5.81 -29.49 2.57
CA GLU A 79 7.06 -28.70 2.72
C GLU A 79 6.91 -27.27 2.20
N ALA A 80 6.11 -27.10 1.20
CA ALA A 80 5.85 -25.80 0.62
C ALA A 80 4.93 -24.92 1.51
N GLY A 81 3.91 -25.51 2.09
CA GLY A 81 3.06 -24.85 3.08
C GLY A 81 3.83 -24.45 4.33
N LYS A 82 4.75 -25.31 4.81
CA LYS A 82 5.66 -24.99 5.92
C LYS A 82 6.59 -23.81 5.57
N THR A 83 7.12 -23.78 4.36
CA THR A 83 7.99 -22.69 3.88
C THR A 83 7.23 -21.37 3.89
N LEU A 84 6.00 -21.37 3.38
CA LEU A 84 5.16 -20.20 3.37
C LEU A 84 4.77 -19.74 4.77
N TYR A 85 4.34 -20.66 5.64
CA TYR A 85 4.02 -20.37 7.04
C TYR A 85 5.22 -19.67 7.72
N ASN A 86 6.41 -20.22 7.57
CA ASN A 86 7.63 -19.61 8.11
C ASN A 86 7.91 -18.22 7.52
N LYS A 87 7.66 -18.04 6.22
CA LYS A 87 7.80 -16.74 5.57
C LYS A 87 6.81 -15.71 6.15
N VAL A 88 5.54 -16.08 6.29
CA VAL A 88 4.52 -15.21 6.91
C VAL A 88 4.91 -14.85 8.34
N LYS A 89 5.32 -15.82 9.15
CA LYS A 89 5.81 -15.57 10.52
C LYS A 89 7.02 -14.62 10.54
N GLY A 90 7.94 -14.75 9.58
CA GLY A 90 9.16 -13.93 9.51
C GLY A 90 8.92 -12.47 9.18
N ILE A 91 7.87 -12.18 8.42
CA ILE A 91 7.54 -10.79 8.06
C ILE A 91 6.76 -10.05 9.14
N LEU A 92 6.20 -10.75 10.14
CA LEU A 92 5.38 -10.14 11.17
C LEU A 92 6.23 -9.64 12.34
N GLU A 93 5.89 -8.46 12.85
CA GLU A 93 6.50 -7.92 14.06
C GLU A 93 5.98 -8.68 15.29
N PRO A 94 6.85 -9.17 16.17
CA PRO A 94 6.44 -9.89 17.37
C PRO A 94 5.54 -9.07 18.29
N ASN A 95 4.61 -9.73 18.96
CA ASN A 95 3.72 -9.15 19.99
C ASN A 95 2.76 -8.05 19.47
N THR A 96 2.35 -8.12 18.21
CA THR A 96 1.47 -7.12 17.58
C THR A 96 0.13 -7.70 17.11
N ASP A 97 -0.35 -8.76 17.70
CA ASP A 97 -1.52 -9.49 17.21
C ASP A 97 -1.41 -9.89 15.73
N ASN A 98 -0.16 -10.09 15.25
CA ASN A 98 0.17 -10.42 13.86
C ASN A 98 -0.40 -9.43 12.82
N SER A 99 -0.43 -8.14 13.14
CA SER A 99 -0.99 -7.09 12.28
C SER A 99 0.05 -6.12 11.73
N VAL A 100 1.27 -6.10 12.28
CA VAL A 100 2.36 -5.26 11.78
C VAL A 100 3.33 -6.08 10.95
N ILE A 101 3.61 -5.64 9.74
CA ILE A 101 4.54 -6.27 8.81
C ILE A 101 5.86 -5.51 8.81
N ARG A 102 6.95 -6.23 8.97
CA ARG A 102 8.32 -5.71 8.87
C ARG A 102 8.75 -5.63 7.41
N VAL A 103 8.98 -4.43 6.90
CA VAL A 103 9.52 -4.20 5.56
C VAL A 103 11.01 -3.91 5.68
N THR A 104 11.84 -4.96 5.61
CA THR A 104 13.27 -4.92 5.94
C THR A 104 14.02 -6.09 5.35
N ALA A 105 15.35 -5.92 5.15
CA ALA A 105 16.27 -7.03 4.89
C ALA A 105 16.71 -7.76 6.17
N GLU A 106 16.45 -7.21 7.35
CA GLU A 106 16.80 -7.87 8.61
C GLU A 106 16.05 -9.19 8.78
N HIS A 107 16.72 -10.15 9.37
CA HIS A 107 16.12 -11.41 9.78
C HIS A 107 15.64 -11.32 11.23
N ASP A 108 14.60 -12.07 11.55
CA ASP A 108 14.15 -12.24 12.93
C ASP A 108 15.10 -13.17 13.73
N ASP A 109 14.80 -13.35 15.02
CA ASP A 109 15.59 -14.21 15.92
C ASP A 109 15.65 -15.70 15.48
N GLN A 110 14.80 -16.11 14.55
CA GLN A 110 14.77 -17.46 13.97
C GLN A 110 15.41 -17.52 12.57
N GLY A 111 16.03 -16.41 12.13
CA GLY A 111 16.68 -16.31 10.82
C GLY A 111 15.72 -16.15 9.64
N ARG A 112 14.46 -15.75 9.88
CA ARG A 112 13.46 -15.54 8.82
C ARG A 112 13.52 -14.09 8.31
N PRO A 113 13.56 -13.87 6.99
CA PRO A 113 13.65 -12.52 6.43
C PRO A 113 12.36 -11.73 6.60
N GLY A 114 12.48 -10.40 6.67
CA GLY A 114 11.36 -9.48 6.53
C GLY A 114 10.83 -9.40 5.10
N LEU A 115 9.80 -8.60 4.89
CA LEU A 115 9.19 -8.41 3.58
C LEU A 115 10.02 -7.44 2.73
N PHE A 116 10.17 -7.74 1.43
CA PHE A 116 10.84 -6.89 0.44
C PHE A 116 12.26 -6.45 0.81
N GLY A 117 13.04 -7.31 1.44
CA GLY A 117 14.39 -7.06 1.92
C GLY A 117 15.48 -6.92 0.85
N HIS A 118 15.15 -6.61 -0.40
CA HIS A 118 16.12 -6.41 -1.49
C HIS A 118 16.28 -4.91 -1.83
N ALA A 119 17.47 -4.51 -2.26
CA ALA A 119 17.81 -3.12 -2.55
C ALA A 119 17.14 -2.56 -3.84
N SER A 120 16.78 -3.43 -4.78
CA SER A 120 16.17 -3.01 -6.06
C SER A 120 14.85 -2.28 -5.86
N GLU A 121 14.50 -1.45 -6.81
CA GLU A 121 13.23 -0.74 -6.80
C GLU A 121 12.01 -1.69 -6.86
N LEU A 122 10.88 -1.21 -6.36
CA LEU A 122 9.57 -1.82 -6.53
C LEU A 122 8.70 -0.81 -7.27
N ASP A 123 8.40 -1.09 -8.53
CA ASP A 123 7.72 -0.14 -9.42
C ASP A 123 6.30 0.20 -8.93
N TRP A 124 5.65 1.14 -9.59
CA TRP A 124 4.36 1.69 -9.24
C TRP A 124 3.28 0.63 -9.06
N HIS A 125 2.78 0.50 -7.85
CA HIS A 125 1.84 -0.52 -7.44
C HIS A 125 0.93 0.00 -6.32
N CYS A 126 -0.06 -0.80 -5.97
CA CYS A 126 -0.72 -0.70 -4.68
C CYS A 126 -0.75 -2.07 -4.01
N ASN A 127 -0.79 -2.09 -2.69
CA ASN A 127 -0.80 -3.34 -1.95
C ASN A 127 -2.09 -4.13 -2.26
N GLN A 128 -1.97 -5.44 -2.37
CA GLN A 128 -3.11 -6.35 -2.59
C GLN A 128 -3.93 -6.04 -3.87
N ALA A 129 -3.33 -5.39 -4.88
CA ALA A 129 -4.03 -4.94 -6.09
C ALA A 129 -4.65 -6.05 -6.95
N ALA A 130 -4.26 -7.30 -6.74
CA ALA A 130 -4.87 -8.46 -7.38
C ALA A 130 -6.04 -9.07 -6.58
N ASN A 131 -6.42 -8.49 -5.44
CA ASN A 131 -7.47 -9.00 -4.56
C ASN A 131 -8.64 -8.02 -4.45
N SER A 132 -9.86 -8.51 -4.58
CA SER A 132 -11.08 -7.71 -4.42
C SER A 132 -11.39 -7.30 -2.97
N TRP A 133 -10.79 -7.98 -2.00
CA TRP A 133 -11.05 -7.81 -0.56
C TRP A 133 -9.98 -7.00 0.18
N ARG A 134 -9.15 -6.28 -0.50
CA ARG A 134 -8.05 -5.54 0.10
C ARG A 134 -8.50 -4.41 1.02
N ASP A 135 -7.64 -4.11 1.99
CA ASP A 135 -7.80 -2.92 2.81
C ASP A 135 -7.34 -1.67 2.04
N PRO A 136 -8.15 -0.61 2.05
CA PRO A 136 -7.87 0.56 1.21
C PRO A 136 -6.76 1.46 1.76
N ILE A 137 -6.31 1.28 3.02
CA ILE A 137 -5.32 2.14 3.65
C ILE A 137 -4.06 1.36 3.97
N VAL A 138 -2.93 1.98 3.68
CA VAL A 138 -1.61 1.53 4.11
C VAL A 138 -0.94 2.61 4.95
N TRP A 139 -0.54 2.21 6.12
CA TRP A 139 0.36 2.92 7.01
C TRP A 139 1.78 2.40 6.79
N LEU A 140 2.73 3.31 6.63
CA LEU A 140 4.15 3.03 6.68
C LEU A 140 4.79 3.89 7.76
N TYR A 141 5.62 3.30 8.60
CA TYR A 141 6.33 3.98 9.68
C TYR A 141 7.83 3.69 9.59
N GLY A 142 8.63 4.74 9.61
CA GLY A 142 10.09 4.67 9.61
C GLY A 142 10.63 4.34 11.00
N VAL A 143 10.94 3.06 11.25
CA VAL A 143 11.41 2.61 12.57
C VAL A 143 12.86 2.99 12.81
N LYS A 144 13.75 2.63 11.89
CA LYS A 144 15.18 2.92 11.96
C LYS A 144 15.88 2.78 10.62
N GLY A 145 17.04 3.44 10.48
CA GLY A 145 17.93 3.31 9.34
C GLY A 145 17.31 3.73 8.02
N THR A 146 16.33 4.62 8.07
CA THR A 146 15.49 4.96 6.90
C THR A 146 16.13 6.01 6.00
N GLN A 147 17.13 6.73 6.47
CA GLN A 147 17.86 7.76 5.72
C GLN A 147 18.45 7.19 4.43
N GLY A 148 18.30 7.94 3.33
CA GLY A 148 18.73 7.51 2.00
C GLY A 148 17.75 6.61 1.28
N SER A 149 16.61 6.29 1.89
CA SER A 149 15.51 5.60 1.21
C SER A 149 14.41 6.57 0.79
N ARG A 150 13.78 6.27 -0.34
CA ARG A 150 12.68 7.07 -0.90
C ARG A 150 11.50 6.20 -1.27
N THR A 151 10.31 6.68 -0.95
CA THR A 151 9.04 6.17 -1.50
C THR A 151 8.31 7.32 -2.18
N SER A 152 7.71 7.05 -3.34
CA SER A 152 6.94 8.05 -4.06
C SER A 152 5.49 7.60 -4.21
N TRP A 153 4.57 8.56 -4.26
CA TRP A 153 3.14 8.34 -4.46
C TRP A 153 2.64 9.12 -5.65
N ILE A 154 1.58 8.60 -6.29
CA ILE A 154 0.80 9.29 -7.32
C ILE A 154 -0.61 9.49 -6.79
N ASN A 155 -1.12 10.72 -6.90
CA ASN A 155 -2.51 11.05 -6.67
C ASN A 155 -3.30 10.86 -7.97
N THR A 156 -4.03 9.76 -8.07
CA THR A 156 -4.79 9.46 -9.28
C THR A 156 -6.13 10.21 -9.35
N ILE A 157 -6.59 10.81 -8.25
CA ILE A 157 -7.75 11.73 -8.23
C ILE A 157 -7.43 12.95 -9.09
N MET A 158 -6.28 13.59 -8.83
CA MET A 158 -5.85 14.74 -9.62
C MET A 158 -5.67 14.38 -11.09
N ALA A 159 -5.02 13.24 -11.35
CA ALA A 159 -4.82 12.77 -12.71
C ALA A 159 -6.14 12.52 -13.45
N TYR A 160 -7.13 11.94 -12.78
CA TYR A 160 -8.47 11.75 -13.33
C TYR A 160 -9.17 13.09 -13.59
N ASN A 161 -9.08 14.03 -12.64
CA ASN A 161 -9.72 15.34 -12.77
C ASN A 161 -9.19 16.15 -13.98
N ASP A 162 -7.92 15.97 -14.31
CA ASP A 162 -7.27 16.61 -15.46
C ASP A 162 -7.59 15.94 -16.82
N LEU A 163 -8.28 14.80 -16.83
CA LEU A 163 -8.75 14.19 -18.07
C LEU A 163 -9.87 15.04 -18.70
N SER A 164 -9.89 15.08 -20.05
CA SER A 164 -11.05 15.63 -20.76
C SER A 164 -12.32 14.83 -20.46
N ASP A 165 -13.49 15.47 -20.60
CA ASP A 165 -14.77 14.78 -20.46
C ASP A 165 -14.93 13.59 -21.43
N GLU A 166 -14.28 13.66 -22.59
CA GLU A 166 -14.26 12.57 -23.57
C GLU A 166 -13.50 11.37 -23.03
N LEU A 167 -12.27 11.58 -22.49
CA LEU A 167 -11.49 10.51 -21.87
C LEU A 167 -12.12 9.95 -20.60
N LYS A 168 -12.77 10.78 -19.79
CA LYS A 168 -13.54 10.31 -18.63
C LYS A 168 -14.67 9.36 -19.04
N ARG A 169 -15.37 9.68 -20.13
CA ARG A 169 -16.40 8.77 -20.69
C ARG A 169 -15.80 7.49 -21.28
N GLU A 170 -14.69 7.61 -22.03
CA GLU A 170 -13.97 6.47 -22.60
C GLU A 170 -13.52 5.49 -21.51
N TYR A 171 -12.99 6.02 -20.39
CA TYR A 171 -12.41 5.20 -19.33
C TYR A 171 -13.43 4.63 -18.34
N ALA A 172 -14.64 5.15 -18.30
CA ALA A 172 -15.67 4.80 -17.29
C ALA A 172 -15.98 3.30 -17.21
N ASP A 173 -16.00 2.61 -18.37
CA ASP A 173 -16.36 1.19 -18.47
C ASP A 173 -15.13 0.27 -18.67
N ILE A 174 -13.92 0.84 -18.71
CA ILE A 174 -12.69 0.06 -18.87
C ILE A 174 -12.42 -0.76 -17.61
N LYS A 175 -12.11 -2.03 -17.82
CA LYS A 175 -11.67 -2.96 -16.77
C LYS A 175 -10.25 -3.43 -17.06
N THR A 176 -9.46 -3.60 -16.03
CA THR A 176 -8.11 -4.13 -16.10
C THR A 176 -8.05 -5.54 -15.53
N ILE A 177 -7.13 -6.36 -16.01
CA ILE A 177 -6.86 -7.70 -15.47
C ILE A 177 -5.63 -7.55 -14.59
N ASN A 178 -5.83 -7.73 -13.29
CA ASN A 178 -4.76 -7.60 -12.30
C ASN A 178 -4.42 -8.95 -11.69
N GLY A 179 -3.14 -9.20 -11.50
CA GLY A 179 -2.61 -10.41 -10.88
C GLY A 179 -1.23 -10.18 -10.31
N TYR A 180 -0.66 -11.20 -9.71
CA TYR A 180 0.72 -11.17 -9.26
C TYR A 180 1.60 -11.85 -10.31
N SER A 181 2.60 -11.15 -10.84
CA SER A 181 3.56 -11.73 -11.76
C SER A 181 4.85 -12.12 -11.04
N SER A 182 5.56 -13.10 -11.61
CA SER A 182 6.91 -13.48 -11.15
C SER A 182 7.93 -12.33 -11.28
N GLU A 183 7.70 -11.39 -12.20
CA GLU A 183 8.56 -10.23 -12.42
C GLU A 183 8.44 -9.19 -11.31
N GLY A 184 7.31 -9.14 -10.60
CA GLY A 184 7.09 -8.23 -9.46
C GLY A 184 7.74 -8.67 -8.14
N GLY A 185 8.60 -9.68 -8.16
CA GLY A 185 9.23 -10.23 -6.94
C GLY A 185 8.30 -11.15 -6.13
N TYR A 186 7.11 -11.40 -6.64
CA TYR A 186 6.18 -12.40 -6.15
C TYR A 186 6.28 -13.64 -7.06
N SER A 187 6.93 -14.72 -6.61
CA SER A 187 6.86 -15.95 -7.37
C SER A 187 5.46 -16.54 -7.30
N GLU A 188 4.94 -17.06 -8.40
CA GLU A 188 3.67 -17.80 -8.46
C GLU A 188 3.58 -18.83 -7.32
N GLU A 189 4.67 -19.52 -7.05
CA GLU A 189 4.79 -20.53 -6.00
C GLU A 189 4.49 -20.02 -4.58
N VAL A 190 4.82 -18.76 -4.29
CA VAL A 190 4.62 -18.16 -2.97
C VAL A 190 3.16 -17.86 -2.70
N PHE A 191 2.39 -17.49 -3.73
CA PHE A 191 0.99 -17.13 -3.58
C PHE A 191 0.03 -18.31 -3.71
N HIS A 192 0.30 -19.27 -4.58
CA HIS A 192 -0.50 -20.51 -4.71
C HIS A 192 -0.62 -21.27 -3.39
N LYS A 193 0.41 -21.20 -2.54
CA LYS A 193 0.50 -21.95 -1.28
C LYS A 193 0.02 -21.16 -0.08
N ALA A 194 -0.28 -19.85 -0.23
CA ALA A 194 -0.83 -19.02 0.83
C ALA A 194 -2.37 -19.09 0.92
N GLY A 195 -3.03 -19.99 0.18
CA GLY A 195 -4.48 -20.00 0.07
C GLY A 195 -5.04 -18.83 -0.75
N HIS A 196 -4.16 -17.98 -1.30
CA HIS A 196 -4.55 -17.04 -2.33
C HIS A 196 -4.58 -17.80 -3.64
N ASP A 197 -5.78 -17.95 -4.20
CA ASP A 197 -5.92 -18.42 -5.57
C ASP A 197 -5.40 -17.33 -6.50
N ILE A 198 -4.11 -17.42 -6.89
CA ILE A 198 -3.48 -16.49 -7.84
C ILE A 198 -4.01 -16.69 -9.27
N ASN A 199 -4.81 -17.74 -9.51
CA ASN A 199 -5.55 -17.87 -10.75
C ASN A 199 -6.84 -17.04 -10.74
N THR A 200 -7.20 -16.41 -9.62
CA THR A 200 -8.27 -15.40 -9.62
C THR A 200 -7.69 -14.08 -10.14
N GLU A 201 -7.72 -13.93 -11.44
CA GLU A 201 -7.59 -12.64 -12.08
C GLU A 201 -8.72 -11.74 -11.57
N TRP A 202 -8.38 -10.69 -10.85
CA TRP A 202 -9.35 -9.68 -10.47
C TRP A 202 -9.47 -8.63 -11.57
N THR A 203 -10.70 -8.35 -11.98
CA THR A 203 -11.01 -7.44 -13.10
C THR A 203 -11.79 -6.20 -12.60
N PRO A 204 -11.13 -5.28 -11.87
CA PRO A 204 -11.76 -4.06 -11.41
C PRO A 204 -12.03 -3.07 -12.54
N ASN A 205 -12.96 -2.16 -12.33
CA ASN A 205 -13.05 -0.95 -13.13
C ASN A 205 -11.80 -0.10 -12.95
N MET A 206 -11.31 0.49 -14.04
CA MET A 206 -10.19 1.44 -14.01
C MET A 206 -10.56 2.75 -13.30
N VAL A 207 -11.77 3.25 -13.51
CA VAL A 207 -12.31 4.39 -12.77
C VAL A 207 -12.95 3.89 -11.48
N HIS A 208 -12.50 4.42 -10.36
CA HIS A 208 -12.97 4.03 -9.04
C HIS A 208 -13.36 5.27 -8.22
N THR A 209 -14.46 5.16 -7.46
CA THR A 209 -14.85 6.17 -6.48
C THR A 209 -14.70 5.57 -5.09
N ASN A 210 -13.98 6.27 -4.22
CA ASN A 210 -13.74 5.81 -2.85
C ASN A 210 -14.89 6.19 -1.91
N ILE A 211 -14.75 5.84 -0.64
CA ILE A 211 -15.76 6.07 0.40
C ILE A 211 -16.03 7.56 0.69
N ALA A 212 -15.07 8.45 0.41
CA ALA A 212 -15.23 9.90 0.55
C ALA A 212 -15.93 10.54 -0.67
N GLY A 213 -16.24 9.74 -1.71
CA GLY A 213 -16.83 10.23 -2.95
C GLY A 213 -15.82 10.77 -3.96
N GLU A 214 -14.52 10.65 -3.67
CA GLU A 214 -13.47 11.04 -4.60
C GLU A 214 -13.30 10.00 -5.70
N THR A 215 -13.14 10.46 -6.94
CA THR A 215 -12.99 9.59 -8.11
C THR A 215 -11.60 9.72 -8.71
N GLY A 216 -10.99 8.59 -9.06
CA GLY A 216 -9.67 8.52 -9.64
C GLY A 216 -9.44 7.26 -10.47
N LEU A 217 -8.19 7.01 -10.83
CA LEU A 217 -7.79 5.87 -11.66
C LEU A 217 -7.14 4.77 -10.81
N PHE A 218 -7.77 3.60 -10.74
CA PHE A 218 -7.14 2.41 -10.20
C PHE A 218 -6.32 1.71 -11.30
N PHE A 219 -5.01 1.95 -11.32
CA PHE A 219 -4.13 1.50 -12.39
C PHE A 219 -2.75 1.04 -11.89
N PRO A 220 -2.66 -0.04 -11.13
CA PRO A 220 -1.41 -0.53 -10.52
C PRO A 220 -0.52 -1.22 -11.55
N PHE A 221 0.42 -0.49 -12.14
CA PHE A 221 1.27 -0.94 -13.25
C PHE A 221 1.97 -2.28 -13.00
N LEU A 222 2.45 -2.51 -11.78
CA LEU A 222 3.18 -3.72 -11.44
C LEU A 222 2.30 -4.99 -11.44
N GLN A 223 1.01 -4.84 -11.09
CA GLN A 223 0.09 -5.97 -10.99
C GLN A 223 -0.87 -6.08 -12.18
N MET A 224 -0.89 -5.10 -13.05
CA MET A 224 -1.79 -5.09 -14.21
C MET A 224 -1.15 -5.81 -15.39
N HIS A 225 -1.88 -6.77 -15.97
CA HIS A 225 -1.40 -7.57 -17.09
C HIS A 225 -2.01 -7.14 -18.43
N GLN A 226 -3.30 -6.80 -18.42
CA GLN A 226 -4.05 -6.56 -19.65
C GLN A 226 -5.29 -5.70 -19.38
N VAL A 227 -5.82 -5.11 -20.45
CA VAL A 227 -7.12 -4.45 -20.46
C VAL A 227 -8.18 -5.42 -21.04
N VAL A 228 -9.30 -5.56 -20.35
CA VAL A 228 -10.37 -6.50 -20.75
C VAL A 228 -10.90 -6.13 -22.14
N GLY A 229 -10.97 -7.11 -23.03
CA GLY A 229 -11.50 -6.93 -24.38
C GLY A 229 -10.52 -6.36 -25.42
N MET A 230 -9.30 -6.01 -25.00
CA MET A 230 -8.21 -5.61 -25.91
C MET A 230 -7.28 -6.79 -26.19
N ASN A 231 -6.74 -6.85 -27.40
CA ASN A 231 -5.61 -7.76 -27.66
C ASN A 231 -4.34 -7.24 -26.99
N GLU A 232 -3.28 -8.03 -26.98
CA GLU A 232 -2.02 -7.72 -26.28
C GLU A 232 -1.39 -6.39 -26.78
N ALA A 233 -1.37 -6.17 -28.09
CA ALA A 233 -0.75 -4.97 -28.68
C ALA A 233 -1.53 -3.70 -28.30
N ASP A 234 -2.84 -3.72 -28.46
CA ASP A 234 -3.73 -2.60 -28.13
C ASP A 234 -3.72 -2.31 -26.63
N SER A 235 -3.74 -3.38 -25.82
CA SER A 235 -3.63 -3.27 -24.37
C SER A 235 -2.34 -2.60 -23.94
N LYS A 236 -1.22 -2.99 -24.52
CA LYS A 236 0.10 -2.40 -24.24
C LYS A 236 0.15 -0.92 -24.61
N GLU A 237 -0.38 -0.55 -25.77
CA GLU A 237 -0.45 0.86 -26.19
C GLU A 237 -1.31 1.69 -25.24
N PHE A 238 -2.47 1.16 -24.85
CA PHE A 238 -3.35 1.81 -23.87
C PHE A 238 -2.67 1.99 -22.50
N ILE A 239 -2.00 0.95 -22.00
CA ILE A 239 -1.27 0.98 -20.74
C ILE A 239 -0.20 2.06 -20.77
N ILE A 240 0.58 2.17 -21.85
CA ILE A 240 1.60 3.19 -22.01
C ILE A 240 0.98 4.59 -21.98
N LYS A 241 -0.13 4.81 -22.72
CA LYS A 241 -0.86 6.09 -22.75
C LYS A 241 -1.30 6.54 -21.36
N VAL A 242 -1.90 5.63 -20.58
CA VAL A 242 -2.36 5.92 -19.22
C VAL A 242 -1.18 6.14 -18.27
N ARG A 243 -0.13 5.33 -18.41
CA ARG A 243 1.11 5.47 -17.64
C ARG A 243 1.74 6.84 -17.83
N ASP A 244 1.90 7.28 -19.08
CA ASP A 244 2.50 8.59 -19.40
C ASP A 244 1.67 9.75 -18.82
N HIS A 245 0.34 9.59 -18.76
CA HIS A 245 -0.52 10.56 -18.10
C HIS A 245 -0.33 10.58 -16.58
N LEU A 246 -0.28 9.42 -15.95
CA LEU A 246 -0.15 9.30 -14.49
C LEU A 246 1.25 9.68 -13.98
N LEU A 247 2.30 9.48 -14.77
CA LEU A 247 3.69 9.75 -14.39
C LEU A 247 4.11 11.22 -14.57
N GLN A 248 3.17 12.15 -14.60
CA GLN A 248 3.51 13.58 -14.59
C GLN A 248 3.86 14.01 -13.15
N GLU A 249 4.92 14.79 -13.02
CA GLU A 249 5.46 15.25 -11.73
C GLU A 249 4.43 15.95 -10.85
N LYS A 250 3.49 16.68 -11.43
CA LYS A 250 2.43 17.40 -10.71
C LYS A 250 1.48 16.48 -9.90
N TYR A 251 1.44 15.17 -10.24
CA TYR A 251 0.65 14.18 -9.53
C TYR A 251 1.49 13.41 -8.52
N MET A 252 2.80 13.66 -8.45
CA MET A 252 3.72 12.90 -7.62
C MET A 252 4.04 13.60 -6.30
N TYR A 253 4.25 12.78 -5.29
CA TYR A 253 4.87 13.15 -4.03
C TYR A 253 6.06 12.22 -3.79
N HIS A 254 7.21 12.79 -3.45
CA HIS A 254 8.43 12.07 -3.13
C HIS A 254 8.77 12.25 -1.66
N HIS A 255 8.77 11.16 -0.90
CA HIS A 255 9.13 11.16 0.50
C HIS A 255 10.52 10.58 0.71
N ASP A 256 11.45 11.40 1.15
CA ASP A 256 12.76 10.98 1.62
C ASP A 256 12.66 10.67 3.12
N TRP A 257 12.73 9.41 3.46
CA TRP A 257 12.44 8.92 4.79
C TRP A 257 13.41 9.42 5.86
N GLN A 258 12.86 9.78 7.02
CA GLN A 258 13.56 9.91 8.28
C GLN A 258 12.99 8.93 9.30
N ASP A 259 13.81 8.50 10.27
CA ASP A 259 13.32 7.69 11.38
C ASP A 259 12.27 8.49 12.16
N GLY A 260 11.13 7.86 12.45
CA GLY A 260 9.98 8.51 13.07
C GLY A 260 8.94 9.09 12.10
N ASP A 261 9.17 9.02 10.79
CA ASP A 261 8.17 9.46 9.82
C ASP A 261 7.06 8.41 9.66
N VAL A 262 5.84 8.89 9.61
CA VAL A 262 4.63 8.12 9.25
C VAL A 262 4.10 8.64 7.94
N VAL A 263 3.81 7.74 7.01
CA VAL A 263 3.04 8.05 5.79
C VAL A 263 1.84 7.13 5.70
N ILE A 264 0.66 7.71 5.63
CA ILE A 264 -0.61 7.00 5.48
C ILE A 264 -1.13 7.26 4.08
N SER A 265 -1.47 6.20 3.35
CA SER A 265 -1.92 6.34 1.97
C SER A 265 -3.13 5.48 1.66
N GLU A 266 -4.02 6.05 0.85
CA GLU A 266 -5.18 5.37 0.28
C GLU A 266 -4.73 4.56 -0.95
N GLN A 267 -5.20 3.32 -1.11
CA GLN A 267 -4.69 2.36 -2.10
C GLN A 267 -5.58 2.20 -3.34
N TRP A 268 -6.82 2.69 -3.30
CA TRP A 268 -7.68 2.67 -4.49
C TRP A 268 -7.33 3.77 -5.47
N LEU A 269 -6.98 4.95 -4.93
CA LEU A 269 -6.74 6.17 -5.69
C LEU A 269 -5.31 6.70 -5.52
N GLY A 270 -4.43 5.88 -4.94
CA GLY A 270 -3.00 6.16 -4.77
C GLY A 270 -2.14 4.98 -5.23
N LEU A 271 -1.12 5.27 -6.02
CA LEU A 271 -0.07 4.31 -6.34
C LEU A 271 1.19 4.69 -5.59
N HIS A 272 2.02 3.72 -5.26
CA HIS A 272 3.33 4.01 -4.67
C HIS A 272 4.45 3.21 -5.31
N LYS A 273 5.66 3.77 -5.21
CA LYS A 273 6.90 3.19 -5.73
C LYS A 273 7.98 3.28 -4.66
N ARG A 274 8.69 2.19 -4.41
CA ARG A 274 9.95 2.23 -3.67
C ARG A 274 11.10 2.34 -4.65
N TRP A 275 11.94 3.36 -4.47
CA TRP A 275 13.15 3.51 -5.24
C TRP A 275 14.25 2.55 -4.78
N HIS A 276 15.30 2.40 -5.58
CA HIS A 276 16.50 1.70 -5.19
C HIS A 276 17.04 2.27 -3.85
N CYS A 277 17.46 1.40 -2.95
CA CYS A 277 17.92 1.77 -1.62
C CYS A 277 19.19 1.01 -1.26
N ASP A 278 20.35 1.72 -1.29
CA ASP A 278 21.66 1.13 -0.99
C ASP A 278 21.80 0.73 0.50
N THR A 279 21.05 1.37 1.39
CA THR A 279 21.03 1.13 2.85
C THR A 279 19.94 0.17 3.29
N MET A 280 19.44 -0.68 2.39
CA MET A 280 18.32 -1.58 2.66
C MET A 280 18.58 -2.58 3.78
N ASP A 281 19.83 -2.95 4.01
CA ASP A 281 20.30 -3.81 5.10
C ASP A 281 20.15 -3.18 6.50
N GLN A 282 20.03 -1.86 6.59
CA GLN A 282 19.87 -1.10 7.83
C GLN A 282 18.43 -0.61 8.05
N ARG A 283 17.64 -0.57 6.96
CA ARG A 283 16.31 0.01 6.94
C ARG A 283 15.26 -0.93 7.51
N VAL A 284 14.48 -0.40 8.44
CA VAL A 284 13.26 -1.03 8.95
C VAL A 284 12.09 -0.07 8.81
N LEU A 285 11.09 -0.47 8.04
CA LEU A 285 9.76 0.15 8.08
C LEU A 285 8.76 -0.85 8.66
N HIS A 286 7.79 -0.35 9.39
CA HIS A 286 6.57 -1.08 9.70
C HIS A 286 5.48 -0.76 8.67
N ARG A 287 4.67 -1.76 8.34
CA ARG A 287 3.48 -1.63 7.50
C ARG A 287 2.27 -2.17 8.24
N VAL A 288 1.21 -1.38 8.31
CA VAL A 288 -0.11 -1.79 8.78
C VAL A 288 -1.11 -1.55 7.65
N CYS A 289 -2.00 -2.52 7.40
CA CYS A 289 -3.12 -2.38 6.48
C CYS A 289 -4.43 -2.31 7.28
N PHE A 290 -5.34 -1.44 6.89
CA PHE A 290 -6.63 -1.24 7.56
C PHE A 290 -7.65 -0.55 6.64
N ASN A 291 -8.89 -0.43 7.09
CA ASN A 291 -9.98 0.17 6.33
C ASN A 291 -10.48 1.48 6.95
N PHE A 292 -11.57 2.03 6.39
CA PHE A 292 -12.21 3.27 6.85
C PHE A 292 -13.47 3.03 7.70
N ASP A 293 -13.69 1.85 8.26
CA ASP A 293 -14.96 1.46 8.88
C ASP A 293 -15.40 2.39 10.02
N HIS A 294 -14.46 3.08 10.67
CA HIS A 294 -14.75 3.97 11.79
C HIS A 294 -14.84 5.45 11.39
N ILE A 295 -14.55 5.79 10.12
CA ILE A 295 -14.62 7.17 9.63
C ILE A 295 -16.05 7.53 9.23
N LYS A 296 -16.49 8.70 9.66
CA LYS A 296 -17.78 9.30 9.27
C LYS A 296 -17.50 10.45 8.30
N PHE A 297 -17.92 10.26 7.07
CA PHE A 297 -17.84 11.28 6.01
C PHE A 297 -19.09 12.14 5.96
#